data_6cbf805014ae3eb65b51759307c8c943
#
_entry.id   6cbf805014ae3eb65b51759307c8c943
#
_cell.length_a   1.000
_cell.length_b   1.000
_cell.length_c   1.000
_cell.angle_alpha   90.00
_cell.angle_beta   90.00
_cell.angle_gamma   90.00
#
_symmetry.space_group_name_H-M   'P 1'
#
loop_
_entity.id
_entity.type
_entity.pdbx_description
1 polymer ?
#
loop_
_entity_poly.entity_id
_entity_poly.type
_entity_poly.pdbx_seq_one_letter_code
_entity_poly.pdbx_strand_id
1 'polypeptide(L)'
;MCTNLALFSTGANTPYRITARTMDFAADLMTQLKVTPRGQSFPDVVVTPLTNPLKWTNQYGYVGMECGPEGVKQISDGLNEAGVSVGLLWLADSQYPTSESAKSPTIYNICLGDWILGNFASVAALKSALENVTVLPHFSQRKRMECLKALPSIDLNPILAQLPQRQCVVRI
;
A
#
# COMPACT_ATOMS: atom_id res chain seq x y z
N MET A 1 3.49 16.40 -5.59
CA MET A 1 3.94 15.14 -6.27
C MET A 1 4.86 14.41 -5.32
N CYS A 2 4.70 13.10 -5.15
CA CYS A 2 5.54 12.31 -4.25
C CYS A 2 6.67 11.63 -5.03
N THR A 3 7.87 11.59 -4.46
CA THR A 3 9.03 10.88 -5.03
C THR A 3 9.53 9.85 -4.03
N ASN A 4 9.77 8.63 -4.48
CA ASN A 4 10.36 7.57 -3.66
C ASN A 4 11.76 7.26 -4.17
N LEU A 5 12.72 7.15 -3.26
CA LEU A 5 14.13 6.88 -3.54
C LEU A 5 14.55 5.61 -2.83
N ALA A 6 15.41 4.83 -3.49
CA ALA A 6 16.07 3.68 -2.90
C ALA A 6 17.57 3.79 -3.12
N LEU A 7 18.32 3.72 -2.03
CA LEU A 7 19.78 3.76 -2.03
C LEU A 7 20.32 2.41 -1.54
N PHE A 8 21.39 1.95 -2.16
CA PHE A 8 22.02 0.68 -1.86
C PHE A 8 23.53 0.92 -1.61
N SER A 9 24.03 0.36 -0.52
CA SER A 9 25.47 0.29 -0.28
C SER A 9 26.02 -0.96 -0.99
N THR A 10 27.02 -0.77 -1.84
CA THR A 10 27.69 -1.87 -2.57
C THR A 10 29.06 -2.21 -2.01
N GLY A 11 29.61 -1.40 -1.09
CA GLY A 11 31.01 -1.50 -0.64
C GLY A 11 31.20 -1.73 0.87
N ALA A 12 30.17 -1.90 1.65
CA ALA A 12 30.28 -2.13 3.08
C ALA A 12 30.32 -3.61 3.42
N ASN A 13 31.06 -3.99 4.47
CA ASN A 13 31.05 -5.36 5.02
C ASN A 13 29.64 -5.80 5.47
N THR A 14 28.77 -4.83 5.73
CA THR A 14 27.34 -5.05 5.99
C THR A 14 26.55 -4.24 4.96
N PRO A 15 25.97 -4.86 3.93
CA PRO A 15 25.17 -4.17 2.95
C PRO A 15 23.90 -3.60 3.60
N TYR A 16 23.63 -2.33 3.38
CA TYR A 16 22.42 -1.67 3.86
C TYR A 16 21.62 -1.08 2.70
N ARG A 17 20.34 -0.90 2.94
CA ARG A 17 19.40 -0.25 2.04
C ARG A 17 18.71 0.87 2.78
N ILE A 18 18.57 2.02 2.12
CA ILE A 18 17.82 3.15 2.62
C ILE A 18 16.70 3.45 1.64
N THR A 19 15.49 3.57 2.17
CA THR A 19 14.37 4.12 1.43
C THR A 19 14.06 5.50 1.98
N ALA A 20 13.85 6.45 1.09
CA ALA A 20 13.42 7.80 1.45
C ALA A 20 12.31 8.26 0.52
N ARG A 21 11.43 9.10 1.04
CA ARG A 21 10.30 9.60 0.28
C ARG A 21 10.05 11.07 0.58
N THR A 22 9.71 11.82 -0.46
CA THR A 22 9.06 13.12 -0.31
C THR A 22 7.55 12.93 -0.35
N MET A 23 6.84 13.56 0.58
CA MET A 23 5.38 13.59 0.58
C MET A 23 4.93 15.03 0.34
N ASP A 24 4.49 15.29 -0.89
CA ASP A 24 3.98 16.59 -1.31
C ASP A 24 2.47 16.45 -1.56
N PHE A 25 1.69 16.94 -0.61
CA PHE A 25 0.23 16.83 -0.63
C PHE A 25 -0.40 18.18 -0.27
N ALA A 26 -1.58 18.48 -0.83
CA ALA A 26 -2.24 19.77 -0.71
C ALA A 26 -2.86 20.03 0.68
N ALA A 27 -2.86 19.03 1.57
CA ALA A 27 -3.43 19.13 2.92
C ALA A 27 -2.53 18.42 3.93
N ASP A 28 -2.63 18.81 5.19
CA ASP A 28 -2.01 18.06 6.29
C ASP A 28 -2.64 16.66 6.36
N LEU A 29 -1.80 15.64 6.25
CA LEU A 29 -2.21 14.25 6.33
C LEU A 29 -2.29 13.72 7.76
N MET A 30 -2.01 14.56 8.76
CA MET A 30 -2.01 14.20 10.19
C MET A 30 -1.18 12.93 10.44
N THR A 31 0.01 12.87 9.83
CA THR A 31 0.85 11.69 9.81
C THR A 31 1.47 11.41 11.17
N GLN A 32 1.44 10.16 11.60
CA GLN A 32 2.05 9.72 12.84
C GLN A 32 2.75 8.36 12.66
N LEU A 33 3.77 8.12 13.49
CA LEU A 33 4.45 6.84 13.52
C LEU A 33 3.60 5.82 14.27
N LYS A 34 3.39 4.65 13.65
CA LYS A 34 2.63 3.53 14.23
C LYS A 34 3.47 2.27 14.23
N VAL A 35 3.45 1.55 15.34
CA VAL A 35 4.01 0.21 15.46
C VAL A 35 2.86 -0.78 15.51
N THR A 36 2.86 -1.76 14.62
CA THR A 36 1.83 -2.80 14.53
C THR A 36 2.47 -4.16 14.80
N PRO A 37 2.02 -4.91 15.81
CA PRO A 37 2.62 -6.19 16.19
C PRO A 37 2.21 -7.33 15.25
N ARG A 38 2.93 -8.46 15.36
CA ARG A 38 2.46 -9.74 14.85
C ARG A 38 1.15 -10.15 15.52
N GLY A 39 0.36 -10.96 14.86
CA GLY A 39 -0.88 -11.52 15.41
C GLY A 39 -2.08 -10.55 15.41
N GLN A 40 -1.90 -9.30 15.01
CA GLN A 40 -3.04 -8.38 14.85
C GLN A 40 -3.86 -8.81 13.62
N SER A 41 -5.19 -8.89 13.82
CA SER A 41 -6.13 -9.27 12.76
C SER A 41 -6.72 -8.05 12.07
N PHE A 42 -6.93 -8.15 10.76
CA PHE A 42 -7.48 -7.09 9.90
C PHE A 42 -8.60 -7.62 8.99
N PRO A 43 -9.49 -6.73 8.52
CA PRO A 43 -9.56 -5.31 8.88
C PRO A 43 -10.16 -5.10 10.26
N ASP A 44 -9.61 -4.19 11.04
CA ASP A 44 -10.15 -3.80 12.35
C ASP A 44 -11.44 -3.00 12.19
N VAL A 45 -11.51 -2.15 11.17
CA VAL A 45 -12.65 -1.29 10.86
C VAL A 45 -12.94 -1.34 9.38
N VAL A 46 -14.14 -1.74 9.02
CA VAL A 46 -14.66 -1.65 7.64
C VAL A 46 -15.63 -0.49 7.59
N VAL A 47 -15.18 0.64 7.07
CA VAL A 47 -15.99 1.86 6.95
C VAL A 47 -17.13 1.68 5.93
N THR A 48 -16.95 0.79 4.96
CA THR A 48 -17.95 0.44 3.95
C THR A 48 -17.93 -1.08 3.75
N PRO A 49 -19.10 -1.75 3.67
CA PRO A 49 -19.14 -3.19 3.45
C PRO A 49 -18.50 -3.56 2.11
N LEU A 50 -17.54 -4.47 2.15
CA LEU A 50 -16.98 -5.11 0.96
C LEU A 50 -17.73 -6.41 0.68
N THR A 51 -17.93 -6.73 -0.58
CA THR A 51 -18.31 -8.09 -0.99
C THR A 51 -17.07 -8.97 -0.91
N ASN A 52 -17.13 -10.08 -0.16
CA ASN A 52 -16.03 -11.01 0.06
C ASN A 52 -14.73 -10.31 0.53
N PRO A 53 -14.73 -9.67 1.71
CA PRO A 53 -13.56 -8.92 2.20
C PRO A 53 -12.40 -9.86 2.50
N LEU A 54 -11.20 -9.46 2.06
CA LEU A 54 -9.96 -10.11 2.45
C LEU A 54 -9.74 -9.91 3.96
N LYS A 55 -9.56 -11.00 4.69
CA LYS A 55 -9.23 -11.02 6.11
C LYS A 55 -7.86 -11.63 6.30
N TRP A 56 -7.05 -11.06 7.18
CA TRP A 56 -5.74 -11.59 7.51
C TRP A 56 -5.35 -11.34 8.95
N THR A 57 -4.35 -12.05 9.40
CA THR A 57 -3.66 -11.83 10.67
C THR A 57 -2.18 -11.64 10.37
N ASN A 58 -1.59 -10.59 10.90
CA ASN A 58 -0.21 -10.25 10.63
C ASN A 58 0.76 -11.36 11.03
N GLN A 59 1.55 -11.83 10.07
CA GLN A 59 2.68 -12.73 10.28
C GLN A 59 3.93 -11.96 10.72
N TYR A 60 4.05 -10.70 10.30
CA TYR A 60 5.17 -9.81 10.58
C TYR A 60 4.70 -8.58 11.32
N GLY A 61 5.50 -8.17 12.32
CA GLY A 61 5.39 -6.83 12.89
C GLY A 61 5.98 -5.80 11.94
N TYR A 62 5.47 -4.57 12.00
CA TYR A 62 5.97 -3.49 11.17
C TYR A 62 5.86 -2.14 11.88
N VAL A 63 6.66 -1.20 11.41
CA VAL A 63 6.57 0.22 11.71
C VAL A 63 6.14 0.95 10.44
N GLY A 64 5.20 1.86 10.57
CA GLY A 64 4.68 2.62 9.42
C GLY A 64 4.30 4.04 9.77
N MET A 65 4.24 4.87 8.75
CA MET A 65 3.67 6.21 8.82
C MET A 65 2.18 6.09 8.52
N GLU A 66 1.37 6.19 9.57
CA GLU A 66 -0.09 6.20 9.45
C GLU A 66 -0.56 7.61 9.14
N CYS A 67 -1.41 7.77 8.15
CA CYS A 67 -1.96 9.06 7.74
C CYS A 67 -3.45 8.96 7.39
N GLY A 68 -4.11 10.11 7.34
CA GLY A 68 -5.53 10.26 7.03
C GLY A 68 -6.37 10.66 8.22
N PRO A 69 -7.62 11.11 7.97
CA PRO A 69 -8.55 11.51 9.02
C PRO A 69 -8.99 10.31 9.87
N GLU A 70 -9.56 10.60 11.03
CA GLU A 70 -10.12 9.58 11.90
C GLU A 70 -11.13 8.70 11.15
N GLY A 71 -11.07 7.39 11.41
CA GLY A 71 -11.91 6.40 10.72
C GLY A 71 -11.48 6.02 9.30
N VAL A 72 -10.46 6.69 8.72
CA VAL A 72 -9.92 6.40 7.38
C VAL A 72 -8.40 6.49 7.41
N LYS A 73 -7.80 5.77 8.34
CA LYS A 73 -6.35 5.69 8.47
C LYS A 73 -5.76 4.71 7.46
N GLN A 74 -4.57 5.03 6.95
CA GLN A 74 -3.80 4.16 6.06
C GLN A 74 -2.31 4.27 6.36
N ILE A 75 -1.58 3.18 6.15
CA ILE A 75 -0.12 3.23 6.17
C ILE A 75 0.36 3.76 4.82
N SER A 76 0.97 4.93 4.82
CA SER A 76 1.54 5.55 3.61
C SER A 76 2.95 5.07 3.29
N ASP A 77 3.73 4.77 4.31
CA ASP A 77 5.10 4.26 4.24
C ASP A 77 5.35 3.31 5.40
N GLY A 78 6.23 2.34 5.20
CA GLY A 78 6.55 1.44 6.30
C GLY A 78 7.61 0.42 5.95
N LEU A 79 8.05 -0.27 7.01
CA LEU A 79 9.05 -1.34 6.95
C LEU A 79 8.62 -2.44 7.92
N ASN A 80 8.63 -3.68 7.45
CA ASN A 80 8.39 -4.82 8.32
C ASN A 80 9.69 -5.48 8.77
N GLU A 81 9.59 -6.34 9.77
CA GLU A 81 10.73 -7.06 10.34
C GLU A 81 11.40 -8.06 9.38
N ALA A 82 10.73 -8.46 8.29
CA ALA A 82 11.31 -9.26 7.21
C ALA A 82 12.10 -8.42 6.20
N GLY A 83 12.12 -7.09 6.34
CA GLY A 83 12.84 -6.14 5.50
C GLY A 83 12.08 -5.73 4.22
N VAL A 84 10.78 -5.96 4.14
CA VAL A 84 9.93 -5.41 3.09
C VAL A 84 9.55 -4.00 3.46
N SER A 85 9.81 -3.06 2.56
CA SER A 85 9.33 -1.68 2.66
C SER A 85 8.20 -1.42 1.68
N VAL A 86 7.25 -0.60 2.08
CA VAL A 86 6.14 -0.13 1.25
C VAL A 86 6.15 1.40 1.21
N GLY A 87 5.78 1.96 0.06
CA GLY A 87 5.46 3.38 -0.09
C GLY A 87 4.25 3.52 -0.99
N LEU A 88 3.18 4.11 -0.48
CA LEU A 88 1.97 4.37 -1.23
C LEU A 88 2.09 5.74 -1.93
N LEU A 89 2.15 5.74 -3.26
CA LEU A 89 2.17 6.94 -4.07
C LEU A 89 0.84 7.11 -4.77
N TRP A 90 0.27 8.29 -4.67
CA TRP A 90 -0.95 8.60 -5.38
C TRP A 90 -0.65 8.90 -6.86
N LEU A 91 -1.31 8.13 -7.72
CA LEU A 91 -1.34 8.38 -9.15
C LEU A 91 -2.75 8.80 -9.55
N ALA A 92 -2.86 10.02 -10.05
CA ALA A 92 -4.15 10.63 -10.38
C ALA A 92 -4.92 9.81 -11.43
N ASP A 93 -4.24 9.06 -12.30
CA ASP A 93 -4.78 8.28 -13.41
C ASP A 93 -5.15 6.83 -13.05
N SER A 94 -5.14 6.49 -11.77
CA SER A 94 -5.44 5.13 -11.33
C SER A 94 -6.89 4.74 -11.63
N GLN A 95 -7.06 3.60 -12.28
CA GLN A 95 -8.38 2.97 -12.48
C GLN A 95 -8.48 1.72 -11.61
N TYR A 96 -9.62 1.55 -11.01
CA TYR A 96 -9.93 0.41 -10.17
C TYR A 96 -11.08 -0.40 -10.76
N PRO A 97 -11.10 -1.72 -10.57
CA PRO A 97 -12.25 -2.53 -10.90
C PRO A 97 -13.46 -2.12 -10.06
N THR A 98 -14.66 -2.42 -10.56
CA THR A 98 -15.89 -2.26 -9.77
C THR A 98 -16.08 -3.44 -8.83
N SER A 99 -16.81 -3.23 -7.72
CA SER A 99 -17.15 -4.30 -6.78
C SER A 99 -17.94 -5.44 -7.41
N GLU A 100 -18.75 -5.14 -8.41
CA GLU A 100 -19.58 -6.11 -9.15
C GLU A 100 -18.76 -7.07 -10.01
N SER A 101 -17.58 -6.65 -10.46
CA SER A 101 -16.65 -7.47 -11.26
C SER A 101 -15.70 -8.31 -10.42
N ALA A 102 -15.68 -8.13 -9.09
CA ALA A 102 -14.72 -8.79 -8.21
C ALA A 102 -15.07 -10.28 -8.01
N LYS A 103 -14.27 -11.16 -8.61
CA LYS A 103 -14.39 -12.62 -8.47
C LYS A 103 -13.51 -13.20 -7.35
N SER A 104 -12.54 -12.44 -6.87
CA SER A 104 -11.58 -12.81 -5.83
C SER A 104 -11.87 -12.05 -4.53
N PRO A 105 -11.25 -12.40 -3.40
CA PRO A 105 -11.32 -11.60 -2.19
C PRO A 105 -10.94 -10.14 -2.47
N THR A 106 -11.64 -9.21 -1.82
CA THR A 106 -11.50 -7.77 -2.06
C THR A 106 -10.81 -7.07 -0.91
N ILE A 107 -9.97 -6.10 -1.23
CA ILE A 107 -9.30 -5.22 -0.26
C ILE A 107 -9.42 -3.77 -0.70
N TYR A 108 -9.63 -2.86 0.24
CA TYR A 108 -9.53 -1.45 -0.07
C TYR A 108 -8.07 -1.01 -0.27
N ASN A 109 -7.85 -0.10 -1.20
CA ASN A 109 -6.54 0.49 -1.47
C ASN A 109 -5.88 1.10 -0.22
N ILE A 110 -6.66 1.67 0.69
CA ILE A 110 -6.16 2.21 1.97
C ILE A 110 -5.61 1.14 2.92
N CYS A 111 -6.02 -0.11 2.79
CA CYS A 111 -5.55 -1.24 3.60
C CYS A 111 -4.33 -1.96 3.01
N LEU A 112 -3.89 -1.57 1.80
CA LEU A 112 -2.77 -2.25 1.13
C LEU A 112 -1.47 -2.18 1.91
N GLY A 113 -1.17 -1.04 2.54
CA GLY A 113 0.03 -0.87 3.34
C GLY A 113 0.11 -1.88 4.49
N ASP A 114 -0.98 -1.99 5.25
CA ASP A 114 -1.10 -2.93 6.37
C ASP A 114 -1.02 -4.38 5.91
N TRP A 115 -1.73 -4.74 4.83
CA TRP A 115 -1.70 -6.09 4.29
C TRP A 115 -0.33 -6.51 3.79
N ILE A 116 0.36 -5.63 3.05
CA ILE A 116 1.68 -5.90 2.49
C ILE A 116 2.70 -6.08 3.62
N LEU A 117 2.77 -5.14 4.54
CA LEU A 117 3.73 -5.18 5.64
C LEU A 117 3.47 -6.32 6.61
N GLY A 118 2.19 -6.62 6.86
CA GLY A 118 1.80 -7.67 7.78
C GLY A 118 2.03 -9.10 7.27
N ASN A 119 2.10 -9.32 5.94
CA ASN A 119 2.00 -10.69 5.42
C ASN A 119 3.15 -11.14 4.51
N PHE A 120 3.99 -10.25 4.00
CA PHE A 120 4.98 -10.64 3.00
C PHE A 120 6.42 -10.39 3.44
N ALA A 121 7.29 -11.36 3.18
CA ALA A 121 8.73 -11.27 3.36
C ALA A 121 9.48 -10.93 2.07
N SER A 122 8.78 -10.88 0.92
CA SER A 122 9.39 -10.55 -0.36
C SER A 122 8.38 -9.98 -1.35
N VAL A 123 8.88 -9.20 -2.31
CA VAL A 123 8.07 -8.66 -3.42
C VAL A 123 7.54 -9.78 -4.32
N ALA A 124 8.30 -10.86 -4.50
CA ALA A 124 7.86 -12.01 -5.31
C ALA A 124 6.61 -12.68 -4.73
N ALA A 125 6.59 -12.90 -3.41
CA ALA A 125 5.42 -13.47 -2.73
C ALA A 125 4.21 -12.53 -2.82
N LEU A 126 4.41 -11.22 -2.64
CA LEU A 126 3.36 -10.22 -2.81
C LEU A 126 2.79 -10.24 -4.25
N LYS A 127 3.66 -10.28 -5.27
CA LYS A 127 3.23 -10.30 -6.67
C LYS A 127 2.29 -11.47 -6.95
N SER A 128 2.65 -12.68 -6.53
CA SER A 128 1.80 -13.86 -6.69
C SER A 128 0.47 -13.76 -5.92
N ALA A 129 0.49 -13.14 -4.74
CA ALA A 129 -0.74 -12.95 -3.95
C ALA A 129 -1.70 -11.94 -4.59
N LEU A 130 -1.17 -10.87 -5.19
CA LEU A 130 -1.97 -9.84 -5.87
C LEU A 130 -2.77 -10.37 -7.07
N GLU A 131 -2.33 -11.47 -7.70
CA GLU A 131 -3.07 -12.10 -8.79
C GLU A 131 -4.43 -12.67 -8.33
N ASN A 132 -4.56 -12.92 -7.02
CA ASN A 132 -5.74 -13.53 -6.42
C ASN A 132 -6.54 -12.58 -5.52
N VAL A 133 -6.27 -11.28 -5.58
CA VAL A 133 -6.94 -10.26 -4.77
C VAL A 133 -7.40 -9.11 -5.66
N THR A 134 -8.62 -8.65 -5.45
CA THR A 134 -9.14 -7.46 -6.14
C THR A 134 -9.01 -6.24 -5.24
N VAL A 135 -8.25 -5.24 -5.69
CA VAL A 135 -8.09 -3.96 -4.99
C VAL A 135 -9.20 -3.01 -5.42
N LEU A 136 -9.96 -2.51 -4.46
CA LEU A 136 -11.06 -1.57 -4.69
C LEU A 136 -10.72 -0.18 -4.12
N PRO A 137 -11.24 0.90 -4.71
CA PRO A 137 -11.06 2.23 -4.16
C PRO A 137 -11.95 2.43 -2.92
N HIS A 138 -11.38 2.92 -1.83
CA HIS A 138 -12.17 3.24 -0.63
C HIS A 138 -13.09 4.45 -0.83
N PHE A 139 -12.64 5.45 -1.58
CA PHE A 139 -13.46 6.60 -1.89
C PHE A 139 -14.19 6.38 -3.21
N SER A 140 -15.52 6.48 -3.21
CA SER A 140 -16.26 6.48 -4.46
C SER A 140 -15.77 7.64 -5.33
N GLN A 141 -15.30 7.35 -6.51
CA GLN A 141 -14.79 8.33 -7.47
C GLN A 141 -15.83 9.43 -7.78
N ARG A 142 -17.13 9.20 -7.55
CA ARG A 142 -18.19 10.18 -7.80
C ARG A 142 -18.04 11.51 -7.05
N LYS A 143 -17.59 11.52 -5.81
CA LYS A 143 -17.38 12.77 -5.05
C LYS A 143 -16.06 13.48 -5.36
N ARG A 144 -15.09 12.77 -5.95
CA ARG A 144 -13.79 13.34 -6.34
C ARG A 144 -13.73 13.78 -7.80
N MET A 145 -14.59 13.24 -8.66
CA MET A 145 -14.63 13.58 -10.09
C MET A 145 -15.15 14.97 -10.41
N GLU A 146 -15.77 15.67 -9.48
CA GLU A 146 -16.08 17.10 -9.70
C GLU A 146 -14.83 17.99 -9.67
N CYS A 147 -13.73 17.54 -9.03
CA CYS A 147 -12.45 18.25 -9.03
C CYS A 147 -11.40 17.74 -10.04
N LEU A 148 -11.50 16.51 -10.53
CA LEU A 148 -10.45 15.90 -11.37
C LEU A 148 -11.07 15.02 -12.46
N LYS A 149 -11.34 15.58 -13.61
CA LYS A 149 -11.75 14.84 -14.82
C LYS A 149 -10.54 14.12 -15.42
N ALA A 150 -10.72 12.84 -15.67
CA ALA A 150 -9.93 11.90 -16.47
C ALA A 150 -8.69 11.31 -15.80
N LEU A 151 -8.59 9.94 -15.85
CA LEU A 151 -7.25 9.33 -15.81
C LEU A 151 -7.18 7.80 -16.01
N PRO A 152 -6.21 7.26 -16.74
CA PRO A 152 -6.12 5.86 -17.16
C PRO A 152 -5.40 4.89 -16.20
N SER A 153 -5.49 3.60 -16.50
CA SER A 153 -5.17 2.41 -15.70
C SER A 153 -3.75 2.31 -15.11
N ILE A 154 -3.65 1.73 -13.89
CA ILE A 154 -2.35 1.32 -13.32
C ILE A 154 -1.93 -0.03 -13.88
N ASP A 155 -0.81 -0.06 -14.59
CA ASP A 155 -0.03 -1.26 -14.79
C ASP A 155 1.07 -1.34 -13.71
N LEU A 156 0.92 -2.25 -12.76
CA LEU A 156 1.90 -2.49 -11.69
C LEU A 156 3.14 -3.26 -12.19
N ASN A 157 3.06 -3.87 -13.37
CA ASN A 157 4.10 -4.74 -13.90
C ASN A 157 5.45 -4.08 -14.16
N PRO A 158 5.54 -2.87 -14.76
CA PRO A 158 6.85 -2.28 -15.06
C PRO A 158 7.63 -1.84 -13.82
N ILE A 159 6.91 -1.55 -12.73
CA ILE A 159 7.51 -1.02 -11.50
C ILE A 159 8.00 -2.16 -10.61
N LEU A 160 7.22 -3.23 -10.50
CA LEU A 160 7.58 -4.41 -9.71
C LEU A 160 8.76 -5.19 -10.32
N ALA A 161 8.91 -5.15 -11.65
CA ALA A 161 9.99 -5.83 -12.36
C ALA A 161 11.39 -5.21 -12.14
N GLN A 162 11.46 -3.94 -11.76
CA GLN A 162 12.71 -3.20 -11.58
C GLN A 162 13.18 -3.10 -10.12
N LEU A 163 12.37 -3.59 -9.16
CA LEU A 163 12.68 -3.48 -7.74
C LEU A 163 13.49 -4.68 -7.25
N PRO A 164 14.53 -4.45 -6.41
CA PRO A 164 15.20 -5.53 -5.69
C PRO A 164 14.19 -6.27 -4.79
N GLN A 165 14.42 -7.57 -4.57
CA GLN A 165 13.48 -8.53 -3.97
C GLN A 165 12.85 -8.16 -2.60
N ARG A 166 13.20 -7.03 -1.99
CA ARG A 166 12.71 -6.60 -0.68
C ARG A 166 12.11 -5.19 -0.64
N GLN A 167 11.83 -4.60 -1.80
CA GLN A 167 11.18 -3.30 -1.85
C GLN A 167 9.90 -3.37 -2.68
N CYS A 168 8.84 -2.82 -2.14
CA CYS A 168 7.58 -2.64 -2.83
C CYS A 168 7.20 -1.16 -2.83
N VAL A 169 7.10 -0.57 -4.01
CA VAL A 169 6.47 0.73 -4.18
C VAL A 169 5.13 0.48 -4.82
N VAL A 170 4.07 0.73 -4.08
CA VAL A 170 2.70 0.63 -4.58
C VAL A 170 2.25 2.03 -5.00
N ARG A 171 1.94 2.20 -6.28
CA ARG A 171 1.23 3.39 -6.77
C ARG A 171 -0.26 3.10 -6.71
N ILE A 172 -0.99 3.96 -6.03
CA ILE A 172 -2.44 3.89 -5.85
C ILE A 172 -3.11 4.97 -6.69
#